data_ce87745047315868232d076bc2e20f80
#
_entry.id   ce87745047315868232d076bc2e20f80
#
_cell.length_a   1.000
_cell.length_b   1.000
_cell.length_c   1.000
_cell.angle_alpha   90.00
_cell.angle_beta   90.00
_cell.angle_gamma   90.00
#
_symmetry.space_group_name_H-M   'P 1'
#
loop_
_entity.id
_entity.type
_entity.pdbx_description
1 polymer ?
#
loop_
_entity_poly.entity_id
_entity_poly.type
_entity_poly.pdbx_seq_one_letter_code
_entity_poly.pdbx_strand_id
1 'polypeptide(L)'
;LSNSWYQNLFTAIPELDKSLYAGKKVVDIGCGPRGSLEWLDDANVRIGVDPLLTDYLKLGIEKHSSNYVASQAENLPFKSSSIDIVTSFNSLDHVDDLELTLKEIERVLVSGGYFVVLVEVHPKATLSEPITIPWDLTSLLSDGFLIVKEKHFEESVRRPGSSAAARAGVEFDHNDPEERSGTLMTVLQRR
;
A
#
# COMPACT_ATOMS: atom_id res chain seq x y z
N LEU A 1 7.49 20.07 3.27
CA LEU A 1 8.27 18.83 3.52
C LEU A 1 8.48 18.14 2.17
N SER A 2 9.72 17.92 1.77
CA SER A 2 10.01 17.07 0.61
C SER A 2 10.24 15.65 1.14
N ASN A 3 9.25 14.77 0.95
CA ASN A 3 9.37 13.34 1.26
C ASN A 3 9.74 12.54 0.00
N SER A 4 10.70 13.02 -0.75
CA SER A 4 11.12 12.45 -2.03
C SER A 4 11.54 10.98 -1.96
N TRP A 5 11.95 10.48 -0.79
CA TRP A 5 12.26 9.07 -0.62
C TRP A 5 11.02 8.16 -0.75
N TYR A 6 9.83 8.67 -0.38
CA TYR A 6 8.57 7.95 -0.61
C TYR A 6 8.29 7.79 -2.11
N GLN A 7 8.66 8.77 -2.93
CA GLN A 7 8.46 8.68 -4.38
C GLN A 7 8.95 7.34 -4.94
N ASN A 8 10.09 6.85 -4.46
CA ASN A 8 10.65 5.58 -4.94
C ASN A 8 9.77 4.37 -4.61
N LEU A 9 9.07 4.39 -3.47
CA LEU A 9 8.13 3.33 -3.11
C LEU A 9 6.93 3.30 -4.05
N PHE A 10 6.47 4.47 -4.50
CA PHE A 10 5.29 4.60 -5.36
C PHE A 10 5.63 4.49 -6.85
N THR A 11 6.88 4.64 -7.24
CA THR A 11 7.29 4.69 -8.65
C THR A 11 8.34 3.65 -8.99
N ALA A 12 9.56 3.78 -8.48
CA ALA A 12 10.68 2.95 -8.88
C ALA A 12 10.52 1.48 -8.51
N ILE A 13 10.01 1.18 -7.29
CA ILE A 13 9.80 -0.21 -6.84
C ILE A 13 8.72 -0.90 -7.64
N PRO A 14 7.48 -0.36 -7.79
CA PRO A 14 6.46 -0.93 -8.65
C PRO A 14 6.71 -0.68 -10.14
N GLU A 15 7.81 0.01 -10.50
CA GLU A 15 8.15 0.39 -11.88
C GLU A 15 7.00 1.13 -12.59
N LEU A 16 6.42 2.09 -11.87
CA LEU A 16 5.37 2.98 -12.39
C LEU A 16 5.96 4.34 -12.72
N ASP A 17 5.54 4.92 -13.83
CA ASP A 17 5.92 6.30 -14.15
C ASP A 17 5.15 7.29 -13.25
N LYS A 18 5.82 8.37 -12.81
CA LYS A 18 5.19 9.42 -12.00
C LYS A 18 3.95 10.02 -12.68
N SER A 19 3.94 10.09 -14.01
CA SER A 19 2.80 10.62 -14.77
C SER A 19 1.50 9.83 -14.58
N LEU A 20 1.56 8.56 -14.13
CA LEU A 20 0.38 7.78 -13.79
C LEU A 20 -0.49 8.48 -12.73
N TYR A 21 0.15 9.21 -11.83
CA TYR A 21 -0.51 9.90 -10.71
C TYR A 21 -0.99 11.30 -11.07
N ALA A 22 -0.51 11.88 -12.19
CA ALA A 22 -0.81 13.25 -12.57
C ALA A 22 -2.32 13.46 -12.82
N GLY A 23 -2.90 14.45 -12.15
CA GLY A 23 -4.33 14.76 -12.24
C GLY A 23 -5.25 13.74 -11.58
N LYS A 24 -4.74 12.73 -10.88
CA LYS A 24 -5.49 11.64 -10.26
C LYS A 24 -5.92 11.96 -8.83
N LYS A 25 -6.96 11.27 -8.37
CA LYS A 25 -7.34 11.18 -6.96
C LYS A 25 -6.64 9.97 -6.36
N VAL A 26 -5.70 10.20 -5.47
CA VAL A 26 -4.86 9.18 -4.86
C VAL A 26 -5.19 9.05 -3.38
N VAL A 27 -5.44 7.83 -2.94
CA VAL A 27 -5.67 7.48 -1.52
C VAL A 27 -4.57 6.53 -1.09
N ASP A 28 -3.93 6.82 0.06
CA ASP A 28 -2.94 5.96 0.69
C ASP A 28 -3.50 5.42 2.01
N ILE A 29 -3.70 4.11 2.08
CA ILE A 29 -4.25 3.40 3.25
C ILE A 29 -3.11 3.01 4.18
N GLY A 30 -3.27 3.33 5.48
CA GLY A 30 -2.21 3.17 6.47
C GLY A 30 -1.05 4.15 6.22
N CYS A 31 -1.38 5.40 5.87
CA CYS A 31 -0.41 6.41 5.42
C CYS A 31 0.62 6.82 6.48
N GLY A 32 0.37 6.52 7.75
CA GLY A 32 1.23 6.93 8.85
C GLY A 32 1.42 8.47 8.96
N PRO A 33 2.27 8.91 9.90
CA PRO A 33 2.41 10.35 10.22
C PRO A 33 3.42 11.10 9.34
N ARG A 34 4.10 10.44 8.40
CA ARG A 34 5.27 11.02 7.71
C ARG A 34 4.96 11.74 6.40
N GLY A 35 3.69 11.80 5.98
CA GLY A 35 3.31 12.45 4.72
C GLY A 35 3.76 11.64 3.50
N SER A 36 3.28 10.41 3.38
CA SER A 36 3.63 9.50 2.29
C SER A 36 3.35 10.06 0.89
N LEU A 37 2.34 10.92 0.76
CA LEU A 37 1.92 11.55 -0.49
C LEU A 37 2.47 12.97 -0.72
N GLU A 38 3.34 13.49 0.15
CA GLU A 38 3.86 14.88 0.03
C GLU A 38 4.76 15.12 -1.20
N TRP A 39 5.31 14.07 -1.79
CA TRP A 39 6.08 14.14 -3.04
C TRP A 39 5.22 14.31 -4.31
N LEU A 40 3.90 14.13 -4.19
CA LEU A 40 2.98 13.98 -5.31
C LEU A 40 2.27 15.30 -5.64
N ASP A 41 3.01 16.28 -6.13
CA ASP A 41 2.51 17.64 -6.39
C ASP A 41 1.52 17.72 -7.55
N ASP A 42 1.61 16.79 -8.52
CA ASP A 42 0.83 16.80 -9.75
C ASP A 42 -0.52 16.08 -9.64
N ALA A 43 -0.82 15.44 -8.49
CA ALA A 43 -2.11 14.80 -8.27
C ALA A 43 -3.23 15.83 -8.07
N ASN A 44 -4.44 15.52 -8.53
CA ASN A 44 -5.61 16.37 -8.30
C ASN A 44 -6.03 16.38 -6.82
N VAL A 45 -6.04 15.20 -6.18
CA VAL A 45 -6.35 15.04 -4.76
C VAL A 45 -5.42 13.98 -4.16
N ARG A 46 -4.90 14.27 -2.96
CA ARG A 46 -4.06 13.38 -2.16
C ARG A 46 -4.70 13.20 -0.79
N ILE A 47 -5.02 11.95 -0.43
CA ILE A 47 -5.67 11.65 0.84
C ILE A 47 -4.93 10.50 1.53
N GLY A 48 -4.39 10.75 2.70
CA GLY A 48 -3.93 9.71 3.62
C GLY A 48 -5.09 9.23 4.49
N VAL A 49 -5.27 7.92 4.60
CA VAL A 49 -6.26 7.28 5.47
C VAL A 49 -5.54 6.48 6.54
N ASP A 50 -5.85 6.74 7.80
CA ASP A 50 -5.25 6.02 8.92
C ASP A 50 -6.14 6.15 10.17
N PRO A 51 -6.45 5.07 10.91
CA PRO A 51 -7.26 5.16 12.12
C PRO A 51 -6.58 5.95 13.24
N LEU A 52 -5.25 6.03 13.26
CA LEU A 52 -4.45 6.73 14.28
C LEU A 52 -4.25 8.22 14.00
N LEU A 53 -4.95 8.77 13.02
CA LEU A 53 -4.79 10.17 12.57
C LEU A 53 -4.84 11.19 13.71
N THR A 54 -5.73 10.99 14.69
CA THR A 54 -5.86 11.90 15.85
C THR A 54 -4.56 11.99 16.67
N ASP A 55 -3.81 10.90 16.77
CA ASP A 55 -2.51 10.89 17.43
C ASP A 55 -1.43 11.54 16.57
N TYR A 56 -1.54 11.42 15.26
CA TYR A 56 -0.60 12.03 14.30
C TYR A 56 -0.68 13.56 14.25
N LEU A 57 -1.81 14.15 14.64
CA LEU A 57 -1.92 15.61 14.84
C LEU A 57 -0.86 16.12 15.84
N LYS A 58 -0.54 15.34 16.85
CA LYS A 58 0.52 15.67 17.83
C LYS A 58 1.93 15.64 17.22
N LEU A 59 2.08 15.01 16.06
CA LEU A 59 3.33 14.88 15.31
C LEU A 59 3.48 15.91 14.18
N GLY A 60 2.48 16.79 14.03
CA GLY A 60 2.55 17.92 13.10
C GLY A 60 2.09 17.64 11.68
N ILE A 61 1.22 16.64 11.46
CA ILE A 61 0.68 16.32 10.13
C ILE A 61 -0.15 17.45 9.51
N GLU A 62 -0.64 18.39 10.35
CA GLU A 62 -1.34 19.59 9.89
C GLU A 62 -0.46 20.52 9.03
N LYS A 63 0.85 20.28 9.00
CA LYS A 63 1.81 21.02 8.15
C LYS A 63 1.99 20.42 6.77
N HIS A 64 1.38 19.25 6.53
CA HIS A 64 1.42 18.60 5.24
C HIS A 64 0.44 19.26 4.26
N SER A 65 0.72 19.12 2.96
CA SER A 65 -0.15 19.61 1.89
C SER A 65 -1.23 18.59 1.50
N SER A 66 -1.07 17.33 1.89
CA SER A 66 -2.04 16.26 1.67
C SER A 66 -3.21 16.38 2.63
N ASN A 67 -4.38 15.90 2.21
CA ASN A 67 -5.54 15.75 3.09
C ASN A 67 -5.43 14.43 3.88
N TYR A 68 -6.10 14.38 5.03
CA TYR A 68 -6.09 13.20 5.89
C TYR A 68 -7.49 12.87 6.39
N VAL A 69 -7.79 11.58 6.52
CA VAL A 69 -9.06 11.06 7.01
C VAL A 69 -8.82 9.97 8.04
N ALA A 70 -9.39 10.15 9.24
CA ALA A 70 -9.39 9.11 10.28
C ALA A 70 -10.45 8.05 9.93
N SER A 71 -10.01 6.90 9.44
CA SER A 71 -10.88 5.76 9.12
C SER A 71 -10.11 4.45 9.12
N GLN A 72 -10.81 3.37 9.43
CA GLN A 72 -10.34 2.02 9.17
C GLN A 72 -10.45 1.71 7.67
N ALA A 73 -9.60 0.82 7.19
CA ALA A 73 -9.57 0.41 5.79
C ALA A 73 -10.81 -0.39 5.38
N GLU A 74 -11.46 -1.04 6.34
CA GLU A 74 -12.70 -1.82 6.21
C GLU A 74 -13.95 -0.97 5.97
N ASN A 75 -13.85 0.35 6.15
CA ASN A 75 -14.98 1.27 5.96
C ASN A 75 -14.49 2.62 5.44
N LEU A 76 -14.08 2.64 4.18
CA LEU A 76 -13.54 3.83 3.54
C LEU A 76 -14.63 4.89 3.29
N PRO A 77 -14.48 6.13 3.75
CA PRO A 77 -15.51 7.17 3.66
C PRO A 77 -15.59 7.82 2.27
N PHE A 78 -15.41 7.01 1.23
CA PHE A 78 -15.47 7.45 -0.16
C PHE A 78 -16.65 6.80 -0.88
N LYS A 79 -17.18 7.51 -1.89
CA LYS A 79 -18.20 6.95 -2.78
C LYS A 79 -17.61 5.81 -3.62
N SER A 80 -18.45 4.85 -3.99
CA SER A 80 -18.06 3.82 -4.97
C SER A 80 -17.59 4.47 -6.27
N SER A 81 -16.58 3.89 -6.88
CA SER A 81 -16.00 4.32 -8.16
C SER A 81 -15.65 5.81 -8.21
N SER A 82 -14.94 6.30 -7.19
CA SER A 82 -14.59 7.73 -7.07
C SER A 82 -13.08 8.02 -6.91
N ILE A 83 -12.26 6.99 -6.74
CA ILE A 83 -10.81 7.09 -6.54
C ILE A 83 -10.10 6.45 -7.73
N ASP A 84 -9.07 7.13 -8.25
CA ASP A 84 -8.31 6.64 -9.40
C ASP A 84 -7.21 5.67 -9.00
N ILE A 85 -6.54 5.92 -7.86
CA ILE A 85 -5.43 5.10 -7.38
C ILE A 85 -5.56 4.94 -5.87
N VAL A 86 -5.52 3.70 -5.40
CA VAL A 86 -5.34 3.35 -3.99
C VAL A 86 -3.96 2.73 -3.82
N THR A 87 -3.27 3.14 -2.77
CA THR A 87 -1.98 2.57 -2.36
C THR A 87 -2.06 2.03 -0.94
N SER A 88 -1.28 1.01 -0.63
CA SER A 88 -1.09 0.49 0.73
C SER A 88 0.34 -0.03 0.85
N PHE A 89 1.14 0.62 1.68
CA PHE A 89 2.55 0.28 1.88
C PHE A 89 2.78 -0.11 3.32
N ASN A 90 2.97 -1.43 3.55
CA ASN A 90 3.20 -2.02 4.87
C ASN A 90 2.07 -1.68 5.86
N SER A 91 0.84 -1.97 5.48
CA SER A 91 -0.35 -1.66 6.30
C SER A 91 -1.49 -2.68 6.20
N LEU A 92 -1.52 -3.54 5.17
CA LEU A 92 -2.57 -4.58 5.05
C LEU A 92 -2.48 -5.66 6.13
N ASP A 93 -1.32 -5.89 6.69
CA ASP A 93 -1.04 -6.82 7.78
C ASP A 93 -1.47 -6.29 9.15
N HIS A 94 -1.91 -5.03 9.22
CA HIS A 94 -2.42 -4.37 10.43
C HIS A 94 -3.94 -4.15 10.45
N VAL A 95 -4.66 -4.54 9.40
CA VAL A 95 -6.13 -4.39 9.34
C VAL A 95 -6.84 -5.43 10.23
N ASP A 96 -8.08 -5.17 10.60
CA ASP A 96 -8.88 -6.12 11.40
C ASP A 96 -9.48 -7.23 10.51
N ASP A 97 -9.87 -6.88 9.26
CA ASP A 97 -10.47 -7.80 8.29
C ASP A 97 -9.92 -7.52 6.88
N LEU A 98 -9.04 -8.41 6.41
CA LEU A 98 -8.40 -8.29 5.10
C LEU A 98 -9.40 -8.37 3.95
N GLU A 99 -10.37 -9.32 4.01
CA GLU A 99 -11.36 -9.47 2.93
C GLU A 99 -12.25 -8.25 2.81
N LEU A 100 -12.70 -7.70 3.94
CA LEU A 100 -13.52 -6.50 3.95
C LEU A 100 -12.73 -5.29 3.45
N THR A 101 -11.46 -5.16 3.84
CA THR A 101 -10.54 -4.14 3.33
C THR A 101 -10.41 -4.21 1.81
N LEU A 102 -10.16 -5.41 1.26
CA LEU A 102 -10.01 -5.59 -0.19
C LEU A 102 -11.31 -5.27 -0.95
N LYS A 103 -12.47 -5.63 -0.40
CA LYS A 103 -13.80 -5.27 -0.95
C LYS A 103 -14.03 -3.75 -0.95
N GLU A 104 -13.62 -3.05 0.10
CA GLU A 104 -13.73 -1.59 0.17
C GLU A 104 -12.81 -0.90 -0.84
N ILE A 105 -11.57 -1.40 -0.99
CA ILE A 105 -10.65 -0.92 -2.02
C ILE A 105 -11.24 -1.08 -3.42
N GLU A 106 -11.77 -2.26 -3.72
CA GLU A 106 -12.45 -2.50 -4.99
C GLU A 106 -13.63 -1.56 -5.18
N ARG A 107 -14.47 -1.40 -4.15
CA ARG A 107 -15.66 -0.53 -4.20
C ARG A 107 -15.33 0.91 -4.56
N VAL A 108 -14.29 1.48 -3.93
CA VAL A 108 -13.96 2.91 -4.10
C VAL A 108 -13.21 3.22 -5.39
N LEU A 109 -12.45 2.27 -5.95
CA LEU A 109 -11.73 2.46 -7.20
C LEU A 109 -12.67 2.63 -8.40
N VAL A 110 -12.31 3.47 -9.34
CA VAL A 110 -12.95 3.53 -10.65
C VAL A 110 -12.57 2.31 -11.51
N SER A 111 -13.38 1.94 -12.49
CA SER A 111 -12.95 0.96 -13.51
C SER A 111 -11.69 1.48 -14.23
N GLY A 112 -10.69 0.63 -14.40
CA GLY A 112 -9.36 1.02 -14.90
C GLY A 112 -8.46 1.70 -13.87
N GLY A 113 -8.94 1.92 -12.62
CA GLY A 113 -8.14 2.45 -11.51
C GLY A 113 -7.11 1.44 -11.02
N TYR A 114 -6.14 1.90 -10.26
CA TYR A 114 -5.02 1.07 -9.81
C TYR A 114 -5.02 0.86 -8.30
N PHE A 115 -4.66 -0.35 -7.88
CA PHE A 115 -4.30 -0.68 -6.51
C PHE A 115 -2.84 -1.10 -6.48
N VAL A 116 -2.02 -0.38 -5.69
CA VAL A 116 -0.57 -0.62 -5.56
C VAL A 116 -0.26 -1.03 -4.14
N VAL A 117 0.31 -2.20 -3.97
CA VAL A 117 0.60 -2.79 -2.65
C VAL A 117 2.09 -3.11 -2.51
N LEU A 118 2.61 -2.84 -1.32
CA LEU A 118 3.86 -3.38 -0.83
C LEU A 118 3.61 -3.82 0.62
N VAL A 119 3.73 -5.11 0.91
CA VAL A 119 3.40 -5.67 2.23
C VAL A 119 4.35 -6.81 2.59
N GLU A 120 4.62 -6.96 3.88
CA GLU A 120 5.38 -8.08 4.41
C GLU A 120 4.53 -9.36 4.41
N VAL A 121 5.15 -10.47 4.04
CA VAL A 121 4.58 -11.81 4.09
C VAL A 121 5.29 -12.57 5.20
N HIS A 122 4.57 -12.83 6.28
CA HIS A 122 5.10 -13.54 7.43
C HIS A 122 4.54 -14.97 7.50
N PRO A 123 5.38 -15.96 7.86
CA PRO A 123 4.89 -17.32 8.08
C PRO A 123 3.89 -17.43 9.25
N LYS A 124 3.99 -16.53 10.22
CA LYS A 124 3.14 -16.49 11.43
C LYS A 124 2.81 -15.05 11.81
N ALA A 125 1.59 -14.86 12.31
CA ALA A 125 1.17 -13.59 12.89
C ALA A 125 2.08 -13.17 14.06
N THR A 126 2.32 -11.86 14.19
CA THR A 126 3.05 -11.24 15.29
C THR A 126 2.13 -10.34 16.10
N LEU A 127 2.64 -9.76 17.20
CA LEU A 127 1.87 -8.79 17.98
C LEU A 127 1.65 -7.47 17.22
N SER A 128 2.59 -7.11 16.36
CA SER A 128 2.51 -5.90 15.56
C SER A 128 1.83 -6.12 14.21
N GLU A 129 1.88 -7.34 13.68
CA GLU A 129 1.28 -7.73 12.40
C GLU A 129 0.33 -8.92 12.63
N PRO A 130 -0.92 -8.66 13.05
CA PRO A 130 -1.86 -9.70 13.44
C PRO A 130 -2.41 -10.51 12.27
N ILE A 131 -2.34 -9.97 11.06
CA ILE A 131 -2.77 -10.65 9.83
C ILE A 131 -1.56 -11.19 9.07
N THR A 132 -1.63 -12.47 8.74
CA THR A 132 -0.67 -13.07 7.80
C THR A 132 -1.14 -12.86 6.36
N ILE A 133 -0.34 -12.19 5.56
CA ILE A 133 -0.61 -11.98 4.14
C ILE A 133 -0.10 -13.20 3.36
N PRO A 134 -0.93 -13.86 2.56
CA PRO A 134 -0.46 -14.97 1.73
C PRO A 134 0.29 -14.47 0.49
N TRP A 135 1.23 -15.27 -0.02
CA TRP A 135 1.95 -14.95 -1.26
C TRP A 135 1.02 -14.80 -2.47
N ASP A 136 -0.09 -15.53 -2.48
CA ASP A 136 -1.11 -15.49 -3.50
C ASP A 136 -2.26 -14.51 -3.18
N LEU A 137 -1.97 -13.42 -2.45
CA LEU A 137 -2.94 -12.35 -2.14
C LEU A 137 -3.76 -11.93 -3.36
N THR A 138 -3.13 -11.90 -4.53
CA THR A 138 -3.76 -11.51 -5.79
C THR A 138 -4.85 -12.48 -6.23
N SER A 139 -4.84 -13.73 -5.76
CA SER A 139 -5.91 -14.71 -6.03
C SER A 139 -7.24 -14.29 -5.39
N LEU A 140 -7.20 -13.61 -4.23
CA LEU A 140 -8.37 -13.08 -3.54
C LEU A 140 -9.03 -11.91 -4.31
N LEU A 141 -8.33 -11.33 -5.26
CA LEU A 141 -8.74 -10.17 -6.05
C LEU A 141 -8.98 -10.49 -7.54
N SER A 142 -8.83 -11.75 -7.95
CA SER A 142 -8.82 -12.18 -9.36
C SER A 142 -10.10 -11.83 -10.14
N ASP A 143 -11.26 -11.80 -9.48
CA ASP A 143 -12.54 -11.52 -10.12
C ASP A 143 -12.69 -10.03 -10.49
N GLY A 144 -12.24 -9.13 -9.61
CA GLY A 144 -12.39 -7.68 -9.77
C GLY A 144 -11.18 -6.98 -10.40
N PHE A 145 -10.02 -7.66 -10.46
CA PHE A 145 -8.76 -7.03 -10.87
C PHE A 145 -8.01 -7.82 -11.95
N LEU A 146 -7.17 -7.09 -12.68
CA LEU A 146 -6.11 -7.62 -13.53
C LEU A 146 -4.77 -7.42 -12.80
N ILE A 147 -3.97 -8.46 -12.71
CA ILE A 147 -2.59 -8.34 -12.20
C ILE A 147 -1.76 -7.70 -13.32
N VAL A 148 -1.30 -6.48 -13.09
CA VAL A 148 -0.42 -5.76 -14.02
C VAL A 148 1.03 -6.13 -13.74
N LYS A 149 1.39 -6.25 -12.46
CA LYS A 149 2.73 -6.61 -12.01
C LYS A 149 2.68 -7.27 -10.64
N GLU A 150 3.56 -8.24 -10.44
CA GLU A 150 3.79 -8.87 -9.15
C GLU A 150 5.27 -9.19 -8.99
N LYS A 151 5.82 -8.94 -7.80
CA LYS A 151 7.19 -9.26 -7.44
C LYS A 151 7.24 -9.73 -5.98
N HIS A 152 8.06 -10.72 -5.74
CA HIS A 152 8.33 -11.27 -4.42
C HIS A 152 9.79 -11.02 -4.06
N PHE A 153 10.05 -10.42 -2.90
CA PHE A 153 11.40 -10.06 -2.49
C PHE A 153 11.81 -10.76 -1.21
N GLU A 154 13.08 -11.17 -1.17
CA GLU A 154 13.72 -11.68 0.04
C GLU A 154 13.89 -10.58 1.08
N GLU A 155 13.59 -10.89 2.33
CA GLU A 155 13.98 -10.06 3.46
C GLU A 155 15.37 -10.41 3.96
N SER A 156 16.13 -9.38 4.25
CA SER A 156 17.45 -9.53 4.85
C SER A 156 17.36 -9.46 6.37
N VAL A 157 17.89 -10.46 7.05
CA VAL A 157 18.02 -10.47 8.52
C VAL A 157 18.76 -9.22 9.06
N ARG A 158 19.66 -8.63 8.25
CA ARG A 158 20.42 -7.43 8.61
C ARG A 158 19.64 -6.13 8.40
N ARG A 159 18.64 -6.13 7.53
CA ARG A 159 17.81 -4.99 7.19
C ARG A 159 16.38 -5.49 6.95
N PRO A 160 15.65 -5.81 8.02
CA PRO A 160 14.28 -6.28 7.90
C PRO A 160 13.36 -5.17 7.40
N GLY A 161 12.20 -5.55 6.88
CA GLY A 161 11.11 -4.68 6.48
C GLY A 161 10.96 -4.54 4.97
N SER A 162 9.71 -4.47 4.53
CA SER A 162 9.25 -4.48 3.15
C SER A 162 9.95 -3.45 2.26
N SER A 163 10.09 -2.23 2.73
CA SER A 163 10.77 -1.15 1.99
C SER A 163 12.27 -1.42 1.77
N ALA A 164 12.93 -2.12 2.70
CA ALA A 164 14.34 -2.47 2.58
C ALA A 164 14.52 -3.65 1.62
N ALA A 165 13.67 -4.68 1.72
CA ALA A 165 13.64 -5.84 0.84
C ALA A 165 13.40 -5.43 -0.62
N ALA A 166 12.37 -4.62 -0.87
CA ALA A 166 12.03 -4.15 -2.20
C ALA A 166 13.13 -3.29 -2.83
N ARG A 167 13.85 -2.47 -2.04
CA ARG A 167 15.01 -1.71 -2.55
C ARG A 167 16.22 -2.58 -2.83
N ALA A 168 16.41 -3.66 -2.07
CA ALA A 168 17.47 -4.61 -2.34
C ALA A 168 17.23 -5.37 -3.65
N GLY A 169 15.96 -5.61 -4.00
CA GLY A 169 15.55 -6.21 -5.27
C GLY A 169 15.97 -7.68 -5.42
N VAL A 170 16.27 -8.36 -4.30
CA VAL A 170 16.58 -9.80 -4.33
C VAL A 170 15.27 -10.56 -4.41
N GLU A 171 15.14 -11.40 -5.42
CA GLU A 171 13.95 -12.22 -5.65
C GLU A 171 13.83 -13.32 -4.57
N PHE A 172 12.60 -13.53 -4.08
CA PHE A 172 12.31 -14.57 -3.08
C PHE A 172 12.39 -15.96 -3.72
N ASP A 173 13.19 -16.85 -3.14
CA ASP A 173 13.30 -18.22 -3.60
C ASP A 173 12.21 -19.12 -2.98
N HIS A 174 11.13 -19.32 -3.73
CA HIS A 174 10.03 -20.22 -3.33
C HIS A 174 10.39 -21.72 -3.31
N ASN A 175 11.55 -22.12 -3.84
CA ASN A 175 12.01 -23.52 -3.81
C ASN A 175 12.83 -23.83 -2.53
N ASP A 176 13.29 -22.82 -1.83
CA ASP A 176 13.96 -22.98 -0.55
C ASP A 176 12.93 -23.44 0.50
N PRO A 177 13.11 -24.60 1.15
CA PRO A 177 12.16 -25.10 2.15
C PRO A 177 12.22 -24.36 3.50
N GLU A 178 13.16 -23.45 3.69
CA GLU A 178 13.23 -22.67 4.93
C GLU A 178 12.07 -21.67 5.03
N GLU A 179 11.28 -21.79 6.10
CA GLU A 179 10.17 -20.91 6.39
C GLU A 179 10.70 -19.54 6.84
N ARG A 180 10.47 -18.49 6.06
CA ARG A 180 10.99 -17.14 6.33
C ARG A 180 10.07 -16.05 5.80
N SER A 181 10.22 -14.85 6.32
CA SER A 181 9.49 -13.67 5.85
C SER A 181 10.02 -13.19 4.50
N GLY A 182 9.15 -12.51 3.79
CA GLY A 182 9.48 -11.82 2.56
C GLY A 182 8.54 -10.66 2.29
N THR A 183 8.64 -10.05 1.13
CA THR A 183 7.84 -8.89 0.76
C THR A 183 7.16 -9.12 -0.58
N LEU A 184 5.85 -8.96 -0.59
CA LEU A 184 5.02 -8.95 -1.81
C LEU A 184 4.84 -7.51 -2.29
N MET A 185 5.13 -7.26 -3.56
CA MET A 185 4.75 -6.04 -4.27
C MET A 185 3.82 -6.41 -5.43
N THR A 186 2.67 -5.75 -5.50
CA THR A 186 1.74 -5.97 -6.62
C THR A 186 1.12 -4.67 -7.09
N VAL A 187 0.91 -4.58 -8.41
CA VAL A 187 0.14 -3.55 -9.09
C VAL A 187 -1.04 -4.22 -9.75
N LEU A 188 -2.21 -3.82 -9.34
CA LEU A 188 -3.49 -4.37 -9.78
C LEU A 188 -4.29 -3.26 -10.48
N GLN A 189 -5.00 -3.60 -11.56
CA GLN A 189 -5.92 -2.69 -12.24
C GLN A 189 -7.35 -3.20 -12.13
N ARG A 190 -8.28 -2.36 -11.60
CA ARG A 190 -9.69 -2.71 -11.50
C ARG A 190 -10.31 -2.89 -12.89
N ARG A 191 -11.04 -3.98 -13.10
CA ARG A 191 -11.80 -4.26 -14.33
C ARG A 191 -12.97 -3.32 -14.55
#